data_3551b63abdac9eab312eb43723cd1c3a
#
_entry.id   3551b63abdac9eab312eb43723cd1c3a
#
_cell.length_a   1.000
_cell.length_b   1.000
_cell.length_c   1.000
_cell.angle_alpha   90.00
_cell.angle_beta   90.00
_cell.angle_gamma   90.00
#
_symmetry.space_group_name_H-M   'P 1'
#
loop_
_entity.id
_entity.type
_entity.pdbx_description
1 polymer ?
#
loop_
_entity_poly.entity_id
_entity_poly.type
_entity_poly.pdbx_seq_one_letter_code
_entity_poly.pdbx_strand_id
1 'polypeptide(L)'
;LEMTGVSLEVSIKGSAGDVTVSTAEGNIFLAGGSGNIALNAVDGNVTLGRASGKIAINAVDGDVAVSESDGAIAVTAVDGDVTLEGITSDNVSVNAVDGDIGYVGTIADGGRYVLSTHDGDLDVLIPNGANARISIDTFSGELDTDFAVELEGDFGKKRISFTVGTGKALVELSAFDGIISLRQE
;
A
#
# COMPACT_ATOMS: atom_id res chain seq x y z
N LEU A 1 7.37 -9.19 -21.06
CA LEU A 1 6.64 -8.21 -21.85
C LEU A 1 7.15 -6.82 -21.47
N GLU A 2 7.50 -6.02 -22.45
CA GLU A 2 7.88 -4.62 -22.23
C GLU A 2 7.03 -3.72 -23.16
N MET A 3 6.44 -2.65 -22.62
CA MET A 3 5.62 -1.70 -23.34
C MET A 3 5.96 -0.28 -22.86
N THR A 4 6.22 0.63 -23.78
CA THR A 4 6.50 2.02 -23.45
C THR A 4 5.83 2.94 -24.48
N GLY A 5 5.15 3.98 -24.02
CA GLY A 5 4.46 4.94 -24.87
C GLY A 5 4.17 6.26 -24.17
N VAL A 6 3.87 7.29 -24.96
CA VAL A 6 3.49 8.60 -24.41
C VAL A 6 2.02 8.65 -24.06
N SER A 7 1.15 8.30 -25.00
CA SER A 7 -0.31 8.19 -24.76
C SER A 7 -0.71 6.73 -25.01
N LEU A 8 -0.66 5.90 -23.97
CA LEU A 8 -0.83 4.48 -24.10
C LEU A 8 -1.83 3.96 -23.07
N GLU A 9 -2.99 3.54 -23.53
CA GLU A 9 -3.93 2.78 -22.73
C GLU A 9 -3.60 1.29 -22.81
N VAL A 10 -3.24 0.69 -21.69
CA VAL A 10 -2.75 -0.69 -21.62
C VAL A 10 -3.76 -1.59 -20.92
N SER A 11 -4.13 -2.69 -21.56
CA SER A 11 -4.92 -3.74 -20.94
C SER A 11 -4.26 -5.10 -21.20
N ILE A 12 -3.73 -5.72 -20.14
CA ILE A 12 -3.06 -7.02 -20.20
C ILE A 12 -3.83 -8.00 -19.34
N LYS A 13 -4.08 -9.21 -19.88
CA LYS A 13 -4.73 -10.30 -19.14
C LYS A 13 -3.86 -11.55 -19.19
N GLY A 14 -3.47 -12.02 -18.01
CA GLY A 14 -2.68 -13.25 -17.84
C GLY A 14 -1.30 -13.14 -18.48
N SER A 15 -0.28 -12.81 -17.71
CA SER A 15 1.11 -12.83 -18.15
C SER A 15 1.90 -13.84 -17.30
N ALA A 16 2.66 -14.70 -17.97
CA ALA A 16 3.65 -15.54 -17.30
C ALA A 16 5.03 -14.96 -17.56
N GLY A 17 5.69 -14.50 -16.51
CA GLY A 17 7.02 -13.88 -16.56
C GLY A 17 6.97 -12.36 -16.42
N ASP A 18 8.11 -11.73 -16.63
CA ASP A 18 8.28 -10.30 -16.34
C ASP A 18 7.43 -9.40 -17.23
N VAL A 19 6.84 -8.38 -16.62
CA VAL A 19 6.03 -7.35 -17.26
C VAL A 19 6.57 -5.99 -16.88
N THR A 20 6.89 -5.17 -17.87
CA THR A 20 7.26 -3.76 -17.67
C THR A 20 6.38 -2.90 -18.56
N VAL A 21 5.64 -1.99 -17.94
CA VAL A 21 4.80 -1.01 -18.65
C VAL A 21 5.18 0.38 -18.19
N SER A 22 5.38 1.29 -19.14
CA SER A 22 5.64 2.69 -18.86
C SER A 22 4.82 3.58 -19.80
N THR A 23 4.00 4.46 -19.24
CA THR A 23 3.23 5.45 -19.99
C THR A 23 3.39 6.83 -19.39
N ALA A 24 3.39 7.87 -20.24
CA ALA A 24 3.30 9.23 -19.76
C ALA A 24 1.85 9.68 -19.58
N GLU A 25 0.94 9.24 -20.45
CA GLU A 25 -0.50 9.50 -20.37
C GLU A 25 -1.25 8.21 -20.64
N GLY A 26 -2.34 7.95 -19.91
CA GLY A 26 -3.24 6.81 -20.09
C GLY A 26 -3.13 5.74 -19.02
N ASN A 27 -4.19 4.97 -18.89
CA ASN A 27 -4.35 4.01 -17.80
C ASN A 27 -3.62 2.69 -18.08
N ILE A 28 -3.17 2.06 -17.01
CA ILE A 28 -2.59 0.71 -17.03
C ILE A 28 -3.55 -0.24 -16.30
N PHE A 29 -4.04 -1.24 -17.01
CA PHE A 29 -4.81 -2.33 -16.45
C PHE A 29 -4.09 -3.66 -16.67
N LEU A 30 -3.70 -4.32 -15.59
CA LEU A 30 -3.09 -5.65 -15.60
C LEU A 30 -3.90 -6.62 -14.74
N ALA A 31 -4.43 -7.65 -15.32
CA ALA A 31 -5.17 -8.70 -14.62
C ALA A 31 -4.44 -10.04 -14.72
N GLY A 32 -3.91 -10.52 -13.62
CA GLY A 32 -3.08 -11.72 -13.55
C GLY A 32 -1.65 -11.46 -14.04
N GLY A 33 -0.69 -12.04 -13.39
CA GLY A 33 0.72 -11.96 -13.73
C GLY A 33 1.56 -12.66 -12.68
N SER A 34 2.72 -13.17 -13.09
CA SER A 34 3.68 -13.76 -12.16
C SER A 34 5.10 -13.40 -12.61
N GLY A 35 5.98 -13.15 -11.66
CA GLY A 35 7.36 -12.72 -11.93
C GLY A 35 7.62 -11.30 -11.48
N ASN A 36 8.48 -10.57 -12.19
CA ASN A 36 8.71 -9.16 -11.91
C ASN A 36 7.74 -8.29 -12.70
N ILE A 37 6.91 -7.55 -12.00
CA ILE A 37 5.92 -6.64 -12.57
C ILE A 37 6.34 -5.22 -12.22
N ALA A 38 6.63 -4.40 -13.22
CA ALA A 38 6.96 -2.99 -13.07
C ALA A 38 5.98 -2.13 -13.88
N LEU A 39 5.17 -1.33 -13.18
CA LEU A 39 4.19 -0.45 -13.80
C LEU A 39 4.53 1.00 -13.45
N ASN A 40 4.71 1.83 -14.47
CA ASN A 40 5.04 3.23 -14.31
C ASN A 40 4.05 4.10 -15.09
N ALA A 41 3.32 4.96 -14.42
CA ALA A 41 2.42 5.93 -15.00
C ALA A 41 2.79 7.34 -14.53
N VAL A 42 2.76 8.30 -15.44
CA VAL A 42 2.92 9.72 -15.05
C VAL A 42 1.56 10.35 -14.86
N ASP A 43 0.66 10.23 -15.83
CA ASP A 43 -0.72 10.72 -15.79
C ASP A 43 -1.65 9.58 -16.20
N GLY A 44 -2.44 9.10 -15.25
CA GLY A 44 -3.40 8.02 -15.44
C GLY A 44 -3.34 6.95 -14.36
N ASN A 45 -4.43 6.24 -14.22
CA ASN A 45 -4.63 5.27 -13.16
C ASN A 45 -3.93 3.93 -13.44
N VAL A 46 -3.47 3.28 -12.38
CA VAL A 46 -2.89 1.93 -12.43
C VAL A 46 -3.82 0.96 -11.70
N THR A 47 -4.33 -0.02 -12.40
CA THR A 47 -5.13 -1.11 -11.81
C THR A 47 -4.43 -2.45 -12.01
N LEU A 48 -4.10 -3.10 -10.91
CA LEU A 48 -3.48 -4.43 -10.89
C LEU A 48 -4.35 -5.41 -10.11
N GLY A 49 -4.66 -6.54 -10.69
CA GLY A 49 -5.44 -7.58 -10.01
C GLY A 49 -4.89 -8.98 -10.22
N ARG A 50 -4.95 -9.84 -9.17
CA ARG A 50 -4.58 -11.27 -9.21
C ARG A 50 -3.15 -11.51 -9.70
N ALA A 51 -2.24 -10.69 -9.24
CA ALA A 51 -0.83 -10.79 -9.59
C ALA A 51 -0.01 -11.41 -8.45
N SER A 52 1.11 -12.01 -8.80
CA SER A 52 2.04 -12.62 -7.85
C SER A 52 3.50 -12.35 -8.20
N GLY A 53 4.39 -12.47 -7.23
CA GLY A 53 5.82 -12.27 -7.40
C GLY A 53 6.31 -10.92 -6.89
N LYS A 54 7.16 -10.23 -7.64
CA LYS A 54 7.68 -8.92 -7.25
C LYS A 54 6.95 -7.83 -8.02
N ILE A 55 6.18 -7.03 -7.32
CA ILE A 55 5.34 -5.98 -7.89
C ILE A 55 5.92 -4.62 -7.49
N ALA A 56 6.21 -3.77 -8.47
CA ALA A 56 6.64 -2.40 -8.29
C ALA A 56 5.74 -1.48 -9.11
N ILE A 57 5.08 -0.53 -8.47
CA ILE A 57 4.19 0.44 -9.11
C ILE A 57 4.68 1.84 -8.75
N ASN A 58 4.84 2.68 -9.77
CA ASN A 58 5.16 4.09 -9.60
C ASN A 58 4.10 4.91 -10.37
N ALA A 59 3.36 5.75 -9.67
CA ALA A 59 2.41 6.69 -10.22
C ALA A 59 2.80 8.11 -9.81
N VAL A 60 2.63 9.07 -10.70
CA VAL A 60 2.87 10.47 -10.36
C VAL A 60 1.54 11.17 -10.14
N ASP A 61 0.62 11.11 -11.09
CA ASP A 61 -0.72 11.67 -11.03
C ASP A 61 -1.72 10.59 -11.46
N GLY A 62 -2.58 10.20 -10.54
CA GLY A 62 -3.60 9.17 -10.73
C GLY A 62 -3.58 8.06 -9.69
N ASP A 63 -4.70 7.42 -9.53
CA ASP A 63 -4.94 6.43 -8.50
C ASP A 63 -4.29 5.08 -8.80
N VAL A 64 -3.88 4.39 -7.75
CA VAL A 64 -3.34 3.03 -7.81
C VAL A 64 -4.28 2.08 -7.07
N ALA A 65 -4.83 1.11 -7.79
CA ALA A 65 -5.64 0.05 -7.21
C ALA A 65 -4.96 -1.32 -7.40
N VAL A 66 -4.67 -2.00 -6.31
CA VAL A 66 -4.12 -3.37 -6.30
C VAL A 66 -5.10 -4.30 -5.61
N SER A 67 -5.51 -5.36 -6.28
CA SER A 67 -6.49 -6.29 -5.73
C SER A 67 -6.07 -7.76 -5.85
N GLU A 68 -6.49 -8.59 -4.87
CA GLU A 68 -6.32 -10.06 -4.88
C GLU A 68 -4.91 -10.51 -5.27
N SER A 69 -3.88 -9.81 -4.76
CA SER A 69 -2.49 -10.01 -5.17
C SER A 69 -1.61 -10.50 -4.03
N ASP A 70 -0.55 -11.22 -4.37
CA ASP A 70 0.42 -11.76 -3.43
C ASP A 70 1.87 -11.45 -3.84
N GLY A 71 2.82 -11.84 -2.99
CA GLY A 71 4.25 -11.59 -3.21
C GLY A 71 4.72 -10.26 -2.64
N ALA A 72 5.86 -9.76 -3.07
CA ALA A 72 6.40 -8.49 -2.57
C ALA A 72 5.80 -7.32 -3.35
N ILE A 73 5.09 -6.44 -2.65
CA ILE A 73 4.38 -5.30 -3.26
C ILE A 73 5.03 -4.00 -2.80
N ALA A 74 5.48 -3.19 -3.76
CA ALA A 74 5.99 -1.86 -3.53
C ALA A 74 5.23 -0.85 -4.41
N VAL A 75 4.62 0.15 -3.79
CA VAL A 75 3.89 1.23 -4.46
C VAL A 75 4.48 2.57 -4.05
N THR A 76 4.70 3.42 -5.03
CA THR A 76 5.07 4.83 -4.83
C THR A 76 4.10 5.68 -5.62
N ALA A 77 3.39 6.57 -4.95
CA ALA A 77 2.48 7.54 -5.54
C ALA A 77 2.91 8.96 -5.14
N VAL A 78 2.70 9.94 -6.01
CA VAL A 78 2.95 11.34 -5.66
C VAL A 78 1.63 12.04 -5.39
N ASP A 79 0.69 12.00 -6.32
CA ASP A 79 -0.64 12.58 -6.23
C ASP A 79 -1.66 11.54 -6.68
N GLY A 80 -2.59 11.19 -5.81
CA GLY A 80 -3.61 10.18 -6.02
C GLY A 80 -3.64 9.09 -4.96
N ASP A 81 -4.77 8.45 -4.83
CA ASP A 81 -5.03 7.47 -3.78
C ASP A 81 -4.46 6.09 -4.11
N VAL A 82 -4.04 5.39 -3.07
CA VAL A 82 -3.53 4.02 -3.17
C VAL A 82 -4.46 3.07 -2.42
N THR A 83 -5.11 2.18 -3.13
CA THR A 83 -5.99 1.17 -2.53
C THR A 83 -5.43 -0.24 -2.74
N LEU A 84 -5.25 -0.97 -1.64
CA LEU A 84 -4.84 -2.37 -1.63
C LEU A 84 -5.93 -3.23 -0.99
N GLU A 85 -6.57 -4.12 -1.77
CA GLU A 85 -7.68 -4.95 -1.31
C GLU A 85 -7.43 -6.44 -1.55
N GLY A 86 -7.76 -7.29 -0.57
CA GLY A 86 -7.60 -8.74 -0.69
C GLY A 86 -6.15 -9.18 -0.84
N ILE A 87 -5.23 -8.44 -0.22
CA ILE A 87 -3.79 -8.69 -0.31
C ILE A 87 -3.40 -9.85 0.60
N THR A 88 -2.64 -10.81 0.08
CA THR A 88 -2.11 -11.97 0.83
C THR A 88 -0.59 -11.96 0.92
N SER A 89 0.04 -10.83 0.69
CA SER A 89 1.48 -10.60 0.74
C SER A 89 2.03 -10.65 2.17
N ASP A 90 3.28 -11.04 2.30
CA ASP A 90 4.09 -10.92 3.52
C ASP A 90 5.03 -9.71 3.50
N ASN A 91 5.08 -8.97 2.39
CA ASN A 91 5.94 -7.80 2.26
C ASN A 91 5.24 -6.71 1.43
N VAL A 92 4.76 -5.68 2.12
CA VAL A 92 4.06 -4.55 1.51
C VAL A 92 4.75 -3.25 1.90
N SER A 93 5.06 -2.42 0.92
CA SER A 93 5.59 -1.08 1.12
C SER A 93 4.84 -0.08 0.25
N VAL A 94 4.16 0.88 0.85
CA VAL A 94 3.44 1.94 0.15
C VAL A 94 3.95 3.29 0.64
N ASN A 95 4.31 4.14 -0.30
CA ASN A 95 4.70 5.52 -0.01
C ASN A 95 3.90 6.46 -0.92
N ALA A 96 3.08 7.30 -0.34
CA ALA A 96 2.39 8.39 -1.00
C ALA A 96 2.95 9.74 -0.52
N VAL A 97 2.81 10.76 -1.34
CA VAL A 97 3.11 12.13 -0.91
C VAL A 97 1.82 12.86 -0.60
N ASP A 98 0.90 12.92 -1.54
CA ASP A 98 -0.43 13.51 -1.41
C ASP A 98 -1.47 12.48 -1.89
N GLY A 99 -2.34 12.07 -1.00
CA GLY A 99 -3.37 11.06 -1.24
C GLY A 99 -3.53 10.04 -0.12
N ASP A 100 -4.67 9.40 -0.11
CA ASP A 100 -5.04 8.45 0.92
C ASP A 100 -4.52 7.04 0.62
N ILE A 101 -4.22 6.28 1.67
CA ILE A 101 -3.79 4.89 1.53
C ILE A 101 -4.78 3.98 2.26
N GLY A 102 -5.45 3.10 1.52
CA GLY A 102 -6.30 2.05 2.05
C GLY A 102 -5.63 0.67 1.97
N TYR A 103 -5.64 -0.08 3.08
CA TYR A 103 -5.13 -1.44 3.13
C TYR A 103 -6.13 -2.41 3.75
N VAL A 104 -6.53 -3.39 2.96
CA VAL A 104 -7.36 -4.52 3.40
C VAL A 104 -6.71 -5.83 2.93
N GLY A 105 -6.20 -6.62 3.86
CA GLY A 105 -5.50 -7.84 3.51
C GLY A 105 -5.07 -8.65 4.73
N THR A 106 -4.34 -9.71 4.50
CA THR A 106 -3.78 -10.54 5.57
C THR A 106 -2.55 -9.87 6.19
N ILE A 107 -2.35 -10.10 7.48
CA ILE A 107 -1.11 -9.79 8.17
C ILE A 107 -0.42 -11.11 8.51
N ALA A 108 0.50 -11.52 7.64
CA ALA A 108 1.20 -12.80 7.77
C ALA A 108 2.21 -12.78 8.92
N ASP A 109 2.35 -13.90 9.64
CA ASP A 109 3.38 -14.07 10.67
C ASP A 109 4.78 -13.86 10.04
N GLY A 110 5.58 -12.97 10.59
CA GLY A 110 6.90 -12.60 10.08
C GLY A 110 6.88 -11.60 8.92
N GLY A 111 5.70 -11.15 8.50
CA GLY A 111 5.55 -10.17 7.44
C GLY A 111 5.97 -8.76 7.84
N ARG A 112 6.23 -7.93 6.82
CA ARG A 112 6.56 -6.51 6.98
C ARG A 112 5.64 -5.65 6.13
N TYR A 113 4.96 -4.71 6.78
CA TYR A 113 4.01 -3.78 6.17
C TYR A 113 4.42 -2.36 6.54
N VAL A 114 4.75 -1.57 5.56
CA VAL A 114 5.16 -0.17 5.73
C VAL A 114 4.26 0.69 4.86
N LEU A 115 3.42 1.50 5.49
CA LEU A 115 2.50 2.42 4.82
C LEU A 115 2.81 3.83 5.28
N SER A 116 3.13 4.71 4.36
CA SER A 116 3.52 6.08 4.65
C SER A 116 2.88 7.06 3.68
N THR A 117 2.25 8.09 4.19
CA THR A 117 1.83 9.27 3.42
C THR A 117 2.37 10.54 4.07
N HIS A 118 2.55 11.59 3.28
CA HIS A 118 2.91 12.90 3.84
C HIS A 118 1.65 13.70 4.15
N ASP A 119 0.76 13.84 3.17
CA ASP A 119 -0.53 14.52 3.31
C ASP A 119 -1.63 13.57 2.80
N GLY A 120 -2.52 13.16 3.68
CA GLY A 120 -3.57 12.19 3.41
C GLY A 120 -3.81 11.21 4.55
N ASP A 121 -4.89 10.47 4.45
CA ASP A 121 -5.34 9.53 5.47
C ASP A 121 -4.81 8.11 5.24
N LEU A 122 -4.59 7.37 6.31
CA LEU A 122 -4.26 5.94 6.30
C LEU A 122 -5.40 5.13 6.88
N ASP A 123 -6.06 4.33 6.06
CA ASP A 123 -7.11 3.40 6.49
C ASP A 123 -6.60 1.96 6.44
N VAL A 124 -6.43 1.35 7.60
CA VAL A 124 -5.88 -0.01 7.72
C VAL A 124 -6.83 -0.93 8.48
N LEU A 125 -7.27 -2.00 7.82
CA LEU A 125 -8.07 -3.05 8.45
C LEU A 125 -7.17 -4.20 8.89
N ILE A 126 -7.08 -4.43 10.19
CA ILE A 126 -6.33 -5.53 10.79
C ILE A 126 -7.25 -6.74 10.93
N PRO A 127 -6.94 -7.87 10.28
CA PRO A 127 -7.79 -9.05 10.35
C PRO A 127 -7.78 -9.69 11.74
N ASN A 128 -8.91 -10.32 12.08
CA ASN A 128 -9.02 -11.09 13.31
C ASN A 128 -7.94 -12.17 13.41
N GLY A 129 -7.28 -12.26 14.56
CA GLY A 129 -6.22 -13.24 14.80
C GLY A 129 -4.84 -12.83 14.26
N ALA A 130 -4.67 -11.62 13.77
CA ALA A 130 -3.38 -11.09 13.38
C ALA A 130 -2.39 -11.08 14.56
N ASN A 131 -1.12 -11.32 14.26
CA ASN A 131 -0.02 -11.29 15.21
C ASN A 131 1.00 -10.23 14.78
N ALA A 132 0.79 -8.99 15.19
CA ALA A 132 1.61 -7.87 14.72
C ALA A 132 2.12 -6.99 15.86
N ARG A 133 3.33 -6.48 15.69
CA ARG A 133 3.80 -5.28 16.36
C ARG A 133 3.49 -4.10 15.45
N ILE A 134 2.67 -3.19 15.94
CA ILE A 134 2.22 -2.01 15.20
C ILE A 134 2.95 -0.79 15.76
N SER A 135 3.57 -0.02 14.87
CA SER A 135 4.22 1.24 15.17
C SER A 135 3.58 2.34 14.33
N ILE A 136 3.11 3.38 14.96
CA ILE A 136 2.44 4.52 14.33
C ILE A 136 3.24 5.77 14.64
N ASP A 137 3.59 6.50 13.59
CA ASP A 137 4.26 7.78 13.67
C ASP A 137 3.41 8.86 12.99
N THR A 138 3.00 9.90 13.73
CA THR A 138 2.36 11.08 13.13
C THR A 138 2.92 12.37 13.74
N PHE A 139 2.94 13.44 12.94
CA PHE A 139 3.43 14.75 13.40
C PHE A 139 2.27 15.67 13.81
N SER A 140 1.36 15.98 12.92
CA SER A 140 0.17 16.83 13.17
C SER A 140 -1.16 16.09 12.97
N GLY A 141 -1.10 14.80 12.61
CA GLY A 141 -2.30 14.01 12.37
C GLY A 141 -3.00 13.48 13.62
N GLU A 142 -4.12 12.84 13.39
CA GLU A 142 -4.94 12.18 14.41
C GLU A 142 -4.87 10.66 14.28
N LEU A 143 -5.07 9.95 15.40
CA LEU A 143 -5.22 8.50 15.42
C LEU A 143 -6.65 8.15 15.83
N ASP A 144 -7.32 7.38 14.97
CA ASP A 144 -8.61 6.76 15.25
C ASP A 144 -8.43 5.23 15.24
N THR A 145 -8.66 4.56 16.36
CA THR A 145 -8.35 3.14 16.47
C THR A 145 -9.30 2.39 17.39
N ASP A 146 -9.65 1.16 17.00
CA ASP A 146 -10.41 0.22 17.82
C ASP A 146 -9.56 -0.45 18.91
N PHE A 147 -8.25 -0.31 18.85
CA PHE A 147 -7.32 -0.92 19.81
C PHE A 147 -7.13 -0.03 21.04
N ALA A 148 -7.05 -0.66 22.22
CA ALA A 148 -6.67 0.04 23.43
C ALA A 148 -5.17 0.37 23.38
N VAL A 149 -4.84 1.64 23.19
CA VAL A 149 -3.46 2.12 23.10
C VAL A 149 -3.16 3.14 24.19
N GLU A 150 -1.97 3.07 24.79
CA GLU A 150 -1.46 4.11 25.65
C GLU A 150 -0.64 5.10 24.81
N LEU A 151 -1.01 6.37 24.89
CA LEU A 151 -0.33 7.45 24.16
C LEU A 151 0.92 7.87 24.94
N GLU A 152 2.11 7.51 24.47
CA GLU A 152 3.37 8.08 24.96
C GLU A 152 3.83 9.16 23.95
N GLY A 153 3.87 10.40 24.31
CA GLY A 153 4.40 11.44 23.42
C GLY A 153 4.37 12.83 24.00
N ASP A 154 5.36 13.62 23.60
CA ASP A 154 5.49 15.05 23.86
C ASP A 154 4.84 15.86 22.72
N PHE A 155 4.52 17.14 22.97
CA PHE A 155 3.82 17.99 22.01
C PHE A 155 4.47 17.97 20.61
N GLY A 156 3.73 17.56 19.57
CA GLY A 156 4.08 17.69 18.17
C GLY A 156 4.60 16.43 17.46
N LYS A 157 4.96 15.36 18.14
CA LYS A 157 5.30 14.06 17.54
C LYS A 157 4.68 12.96 18.37
N LYS A 158 3.70 12.27 17.80
CA LYS A 158 3.07 11.12 18.48
C LYS A 158 3.66 9.84 17.88
N ARG A 159 4.42 9.13 18.69
CA ARG A 159 4.85 7.77 18.38
C ARG A 159 4.12 6.80 19.28
N ILE A 160 3.44 5.86 18.68
CA ILE A 160 2.66 4.86 19.38
C ILE A 160 3.14 3.49 18.91
N SER A 161 3.40 2.59 19.85
CA SER A 161 3.74 1.24 19.52
C SER A 161 3.02 0.28 20.45
N PHE A 162 2.34 -0.70 19.88
CA PHE A 162 1.65 -1.73 20.63
C PHE A 162 1.68 -3.08 19.90
N THR A 163 1.29 -4.13 20.59
CA THR A 163 1.35 -5.48 20.05
C THR A 163 -0.03 -6.10 20.03
N VAL A 164 -0.40 -6.65 18.87
CA VAL A 164 -1.61 -7.45 18.67
C VAL A 164 -1.18 -8.91 18.61
N GLY A 165 -1.85 -9.78 19.36
CA GLY A 165 -1.49 -11.20 19.41
C GLY A 165 -0.06 -11.43 19.92
N THR A 166 0.75 -12.19 19.19
CA THR A 166 2.13 -12.53 19.53
C THR A 166 3.19 -11.60 18.96
N GLY A 167 2.79 -10.60 18.15
CA GLY A 167 3.70 -9.58 17.62
C GLY A 167 4.74 -10.07 16.61
N LYS A 168 4.42 -11.07 15.81
CA LYS A 168 5.35 -11.66 14.85
C LYS A 168 5.58 -10.85 13.59
N ALA A 169 4.53 -10.20 13.08
CA ALA A 169 4.63 -9.28 11.96
C ALA A 169 5.04 -7.88 12.42
N LEU A 170 5.57 -7.09 11.50
CA LEU A 170 5.88 -5.67 11.71
C LEU A 170 4.98 -4.81 10.82
N VAL A 171 4.19 -3.93 11.45
CA VAL A 171 3.35 -2.96 10.77
C VAL A 171 3.80 -1.56 11.17
N GLU A 172 4.29 -0.80 10.22
CA GLU A 172 4.77 0.56 10.40
C GLU A 172 3.85 1.51 9.61
N LEU A 173 3.16 2.40 10.31
CA LEU A 173 2.24 3.38 9.75
C LEU A 173 2.78 4.78 10.01
N SER A 174 2.84 5.62 9.00
CA SER A 174 3.33 6.98 9.13
C SER A 174 2.50 7.96 8.31
N ALA A 175 1.96 8.99 8.96
CA ALA A 175 1.36 10.14 8.30
C ALA A 175 1.93 11.42 8.91
N PHE A 176 2.36 12.37 8.08
CA PHE A 176 2.81 13.64 8.61
C PHE A 176 1.63 14.51 9.02
N ASP A 177 0.63 14.63 8.13
CA ASP A 177 -0.67 15.27 8.36
C ASP A 177 -1.78 14.34 7.84
N GLY A 178 -2.90 14.27 8.55
CA GLY A 178 -4.02 13.39 8.22
C GLY A 178 -4.42 12.45 9.36
N ILE A 179 -5.37 11.59 9.11
CA ILE A 179 -5.93 10.66 10.10
C ILE A 179 -5.38 9.25 9.82
N ILE A 180 -4.84 8.60 10.84
CA ILE A 180 -4.53 7.17 10.77
C ILE A 180 -5.69 6.40 11.41
N SER A 181 -6.48 5.75 10.57
CA SER A 181 -7.61 4.90 10.98
C SER A 181 -7.16 3.45 11.05
N LEU A 182 -7.14 2.87 12.23
CA LEU A 182 -6.77 1.48 12.43
C LEU A 182 -7.95 0.71 13.01
N ARG A 183 -8.58 -0.09 12.18
CA ARG A 183 -9.78 -0.85 12.51
C ARG A 183 -9.46 -2.33 12.68
N GLN A 184 -10.29 -3.01 13.48
CA GLN A 184 -10.28 -4.46 13.60
C GLN A 184 -11.48 -5.06 12.85
N GLU A 185 -11.23 -6.10 12.07
CA GLU A 185 -12.28 -6.84 11.34
C GLU A 185 -13.29 -7.49 12.29
#